data_936b5e0f31bbb6c7cb02b7c95a061c17
#
_entry.id   936b5e0f31bbb6c7cb02b7c95a061c17
#
_cell.length_a   1.000
_cell.length_b   1.000
_cell.length_c   1.000
_cell.angle_alpha   90.00
_cell.angle_beta   90.00
_cell.angle_gamma   90.00
#
_symmetry.space_group_name_H-M   'P 1'
#
loop_
_entity.id
_entity.type
_entity.pdbx_description
1 polymer ?
#
loop_
_entity_poly.entity_id
_entity_poly.type
_entity_poly.pdbx_seq_one_letter_code
_entity_poly.pdbx_strand_id
1 'polypeptide(L)'
;VKLHQRKISTIVKSLLEWFALNARDLPWRRTRDPYGIWVSEIMLQQTQVKTVIPFWERWMRELPTISAVAQVDSDRLHKLWEGLGYYTRVRNLQKAAQTIMTRHGGTFPVAFDDVLALPGIGRYTAGAICSIAFNQPTPILDGNVVRVLTRVFGIAENPREKATNARLWELAQSLATQAARVPDHGCSHLNQSLMELGALVCTPRNAQCRLCPLKKQCVAFREGRVESLPNLGRREPATARRFVAFLIERGGKFLVRQRPAAVVNAQLWEFPNVEVQGSGSVVPAEIFAAEFGVAAREIAPLVTIKHSITRYRITLEAFCVTAGRS
;
A
#
# COMPACT_ATOMS: atom_id res chain seq x y z
N VAL A 1 -9.17 -32.95 13.30
CA VAL A 1 -7.93 -32.77 12.49
C VAL A 1 -8.21 -33.21 11.05
N LYS A 2 -8.64 -34.43 10.74
CA LYS A 2 -8.86 -34.93 9.36
C LYS A 2 -9.85 -34.10 8.54
N LEU A 3 -10.94 -33.61 9.15
CA LEU A 3 -11.98 -32.80 8.48
C LEU A 3 -11.46 -31.43 8.10
N HIS A 4 -10.67 -30.79 8.98
CA HIS A 4 -10.00 -29.50 8.72
C HIS A 4 -8.99 -29.63 7.58
N GLN A 5 -8.19 -30.69 7.58
CA GLN A 5 -7.18 -30.93 6.55
C GLN A 5 -7.82 -31.18 5.16
N ARG A 6 -8.95 -31.90 5.10
CA ARG A 6 -9.74 -32.07 3.86
C ARG A 6 -10.26 -30.72 3.33
N LYS A 7 -10.78 -29.88 4.23
CA LYS A 7 -11.24 -28.52 3.84
C LYS A 7 -10.11 -27.70 3.26
N ILE A 8 -8.93 -27.64 3.89
CA ILE A 8 -7.74 -26.92 3.40
C ILE A 8 -7.33 -27.43 2.02
N SER A 9 -7.21 -28.74 1.83
CA SER A 9 -6.85 -29.33 0.54
C SER A 9 -7.85 -28.97 -0.57
N THR A 10 -9.14 -29.02 -0.28
CA THR A 10 -10.20 -28.65 -1.24
C THR A 10 -10.13 -27.15 -1.60
N ILE A 11 -9.90 -26.28 -0.61
CA ILE A 11 -9.75 -24.84 -0.85
C ILE A 11 -8.56 -24.56 -1.78
N VAL A 12 -7.39 -25.16 -1.48
CA VAL A 12 -6.18 -24.97 -2.30
C VAL A 12 -6.44 -25.42 -3.74
N LYS A 13 -6.97 -26.64 -3.93
CA LYS A 13 -7.29 -27.16 -5.26
C LYS A 13 -8.23 -26.22 -6.03
N SER A 14 -9.35 -25.82 -5.42
CA SER A 14 -10.35 -24.94 -6.08
C SER A 14 -9.77 -23.56 -6.43
N LEU A 15 -8.87 -23.02 -5.60
CA LEU A 15 -8.22 -21.75 -5.87
C LEU A 15 -7.21 -21.84 -7.03
N LEU A 16 -6.40 -22.89 -7.07
CA LEU A 16 -5.41 -23.09 -8.12
C LEU A 16 -6.08 -23.31 -9.48
N GLU A 17 -7.11 -24.17 -9.54
CA GLU A 17 -7.90 -24.40 -10.75
C GLU A 17 -8.58 -23.11 -11.24
N TRP A 18 -9.16 -22.34 -10.34
CA TRP A 18 -9.78 -21.06 -10.69
C TRP A 18 -8.75 -20.03 -11.17
N PHE A 19 -7.62 -19.93 -10.50
CA PHE A 19 -6.57 -18.96 -10.84
C PHE A 19 -5.97 -19.20 -12.23
N ALA A 20 -5.78 -20.45 -12.61
CA ALA A 20 -5.29 -20.83 -13.93
C ALA A 20 -6.17 -20.28 -15.08
N LEU A 21 -7.49 -20.12 -14.82
CA LEU A 21 -8.45 -19.66 -15.82
C LEU A 21 -8.82 -18.18 -15.73
N ASN A 22 -8.56 -17.54 -14.55
CA ASN A 22 -9.11 -16.22 -14.25
C ASN A 22 -8.03 -15.20 -13.84
N ALA A 23 -6.77 -15.59 -13.81
CA ALA A 23 -5.69 -14.67 -13.46
C ALA A 23 -5.61 -13.52 -14.47
N ARG A 24 -5.62 -12.26 -13.98
CA ARG A 24 -5.34 -11.11 -14.84
C ARG A 24 -3.91 -11.17 -15.35
N ASP A 25 -3.71 -10.83 -16.61
CA ASP A 25 -2.38 -10.64 -17.18
C ASP A 25 -1.79 -9.31 -16.68
N LEU A 26 -0.91 -9.40 -15.71
CA LEU A 26 -0.24 -8.24 -15.10
C LEU A 26 1.27 -8.33 -15.39
N PRO A 27 1.94 -7.21 -15.72
CA PRO A 27 3.36 -7.23 -16.14
C PRO A 27 4.27 -7.95 -15.15
N TRP A 28 4.08 -7.75 -13.85
CA TRP A 28 4.87 -8.41 -12.80
C TRP A 28 4.53 -9.88 -12.56
N ARG A 29 3.49 -10.42 -13.21
CA ARG A 29 3.16 -11.85 -13.20
C ARG A 29 3.86 -12.63 -14.31
N ARG A 30 4.42 -11.92 -15.31
CA ARG A 30 5.15 -12.51 -16.42
C ARG A 30 6.60 -12.81 -16.09
N THR A 31 7.05 -12.42 -14.89
CA THR A 31 8.41 -12.65 -14.40
C THR A 31 8.39 -13.37 -13.06
N ARG A 32 9.52 -14.03 -12.74
CA ARG A 32 9.81 -14.56 -11.41
C ARG A 32 11.01 -13.87 -10.78
N ASP A 33 11.52 -12.84 -11.41
CA ASP A 33 12.57 -12.02 -10.84
C ASP A 33 12.07 -11.39 -9.53
N PRO A 34 12.71 -11.70 -8.39
CA PRO A 34 12.34 -11.15 -7.09
C PRO A 34 12.38 -9.62 -7.05
N TYR A 35 13.26 -8.99 -7.85
CA TYR A 35 13.33 -7.54 -7.95
C TYR A 35 12.04 -6.96 -8.54
N GLY A 36 11.59 -7.45 -9.68
CA GLY A 36 10.38 -6.97 -10.32
C GLY A 36 9.12 -7.22 -9.47
N ILE A 37 9.05 -8.38 -8.80
CA ILE A 37 7.98 -8.73 -7.86
C ILE A 37 8.01 -7.79 -6.65
N TRP A 38 9.17 -7.57 -6.03
CA TRP A 38 9.32 -6.65 -4.90
C TRP A 38 8.87 -5.24 -5.24
N VAL A 39 9.32 -4.68 -6.36
CA VAL A 39 8.90 -3.35 -6.83
C VAL A 39 7.38 -3.27 -6.97
N SER A 40 6.75 -4.29 -7.57
CA SER A 40 5.28 -4.31 -7.72
C SER A 40 4.56 -4.35 -6.37
N GLU A 41 5.03 -5.18 -5.42
CA GLU A 41 4.43 -5.29 -4.08
C GLU A 41 4.51 -3.96 -3.31
N ILE A 42 5.62 -3.22 -3.43
CA ILE A 42 5.76 -1.90 -2.81
C ILE A 42 4.87 -0.86 -3.51
N MET A 43 4.78 -0.87 -4.83
CA MET A 43 3.91 0.06 -5.57
C MET A 43 2.43 -0.19 -5.29
N LEU A 44 2.01 -1.45 -5.15
CA LEU A 44 0.62 -1.85 -4.88
C LEU A 44 0.12 -1.52 -3.47
N GLN A 45 1.02 -1.19 -2.53
CA GLN A 45 0.60 -0.75 -1.19
C GLN A 45 -0.29 0.50 -1.30
N GLN A 46 -1.60 0.35 -1.00
CA GLN A 46 -2.59 1.43 -1.05
C GLN A 46 -2.73 2.13 -2.43
N THR A 47 -2.31 1.47 -3.52
CA THR A 47 -2.43 1.98 -4.88
C THR A 47 -3.14 0.96 -5.76
N GLN A 48 -4.05 1.43 -6.62
CA GLN A 48 -4.82 0.56 -7.50
C GLN A 48 -3.95 -0.04 -8.61
N VAL A 49 -4.20 -1.30 -8.97
CA VAL A 49 -3.48 -2.04 -10.02
C VAL A 49 -3.36 -1.24 -11.33
N LYS A 50 -4.48 -0.67 -11.81
CA LYS A 50 -4.50 0.13 -13.06
C LYS A 50 -3.55 1.32 -13.03
N THR A 51 -3.33 1.91 -11.85
CA THR A 51 -2.39 3.02 -11.66
C THR A 51 -0.96 2.49 -11.64
N VAL A 52 -0.71 1.32 -11.01
CA VAL A 52 0.64 0.77 -10.86
C VAL A 52 1.24 0.29 -12.18
N ILE A 53 0.44 -0.25 -13.10
CA ILE A 53 0.94 -0.82 -14.37
C ILE A 53 1.91 0.14 -15.10
N PRO A 54 1.52 1.36 -15.50
CA PRO A 54 2.41 2.25 -16.24
C PRO A 54 3.62 2.72 -15.41
N PHE A 55 3.49 2.79 -14.08
CA PHE A 55 4.60 3.15 -13.20
C PHE A 55 5.62 2.02 -13.10
N TRP A 56 5.17 0.77 -12.97
CA TRP A 56 6.04 -0.39 -12.91
C TRP A 56 6.80 -0.59 -14.22
N GLU A 57 6.13 -0.48 -15.37
CA GLU A 57 6.77 -0.60 -16.68
C GLU A 57 7.84 0.49 -16.91
N ARG A 58 7.51 1.74 -16.55
CA ARG A 58 8.48 2.84 -16.59
C ARG A 58 9.66 2.58 -15.64
N TRP A 59 9.38 2.14 -14.41
CA TRP A 59 10.41 1.85 -13.41
C TRP A 59 11.37 0.76 -13.87
N MET A 60 10.86 -0.35 -14.39
CA MET A 60 11.67 -1.47 -14.87
C MET A 60 12.54 -1.08 -16.08
N ARG A 61 12.10 -0.14 -16.89
CA ARG A 61 12.89 0.42 -18.00
C ARG A 61 13.99 1.36 -17.50
N GLU A 62 13.69 2.26 -16.57
CA GLU A 62 14.60 3.31 -16.10
C GLU A 62 15.59 2.81 -15.04
N LEU A 63 15.15 1.89 -14.19
CA LEU A 63 15.91 1.30 -13.08
C LEU A 63 15.80 -0.23 -13.13
N PRO A 64 16.39 -0.91 -14.12
CA PRO A 64 16.17 -2.32 -14.38
C PRO A 64 16.81 -3.27 -13.36
N THR A 65 17.65 -2.78 -12.45
CA THR A 65 18.39 -3.61 -11.48
C THR A 65 18.36 -3.02 -10.07
N ILE A 66 18.61 -3.87 -9.07
CA ILE A 66 18.79 -3.46 -7.67
C ILE A 66 19.92 -2.42 -7.56
N SER A 67 21.03 -2.62 -8.27
CA SER A 67 22.15 -1.67 -8.30
C SER A 67 21.73 -0.30 -8.84
N ALA A 68 20.93 -0.25 -9.91
CA ALA A 68 20.42 1.00 -10.45
C ALA A 68 19.58 1.78 -9.41
N VAL A 69 18.72 1.08 -8.65
CA VAL A 69 17.94 1.71 -7.57
C VAL A 69 18.83 2.17 -6.41
N ALA A 70 19.85 1.38 -6.06
CA ALA A 70 20.74 1.72 -4.96
C ALA A 70 21.56 3.01 -5.23
N GLN A 71 21.91 3.25 -6.50
CA GLN A 71 22.82 4.31 -6.94
C GLN A 71 22.12 5.56 -7.47
N VAL A 72 20.83 5.48 -7.86
CA VAL A 72 20.10 6.64 -8.41
C VAL A 72 20.04 7.78 -7.40
N ASP A 73 20.19 9.01 -7.87
CA ASP A 73 20.03 10.20 -7.04
C ASP A 73 18.58 10.38 -6.55
N SER A 74 18.46 11.10 -5.43
CA SER A 74 17.17 11.27 -4.74
C SER A 74 16.13 11.97 -5.61
N ASP A 75 16.53 12.94 -6.42
CA ASP A 75 15.59 13.75 -7.20
C ASP A 75 14.98 12.92 -8.34
N ARG A 76 15.82 12.18 -9.07
CA ARG A 76 15.38 11.25 -10.10
C ARG A 76 14.52 10.12 -9.53
N LEU A 77 14.91 9.58 -8.37
CA LEU A 77 14.13 8.57 -7.66
C LEU A 77 12.71 9.07 -7.34
N HIS A 78 12.62 10.27 -6.74
CA HIS A 78 11.34 10.90 -6.43
C HIS A 78 10.52 11.23 -7.67
N LYS A 79 11.18 11.69 -8.76
CA LYS A 79 10.51 11.97 -10.04
C LYS A 79 9.90 10.74 -10.68
N LEU A 80 10.57 9.59 -10.63
CA LEU A 80 10.04 8.31 -11.12
C LEU A 80 8.85 7.82 -10.29
N TRP A 81 8.76 8.23 -9.02
CA TRP A 81 7.67 7.86 -8.10
C TRP A 81 6.53 8.86 -8.06
N GLU A 82 6.69 10.03 -8.67
CA GLU A 82 5.71 11.12 -8.64
C GLU A 82 4.35 10.66 -9.17
N GLY A 83 3.31 10.86 -8.36
CA GLY A 83 1.94 10.41 -8.63
C GLY A 83 1.50 9.15 -7.89
N LEU A 84 2.41 8.31 -7.37
CA LEU A 84 2.07 7.15 -6.54
C LEU A 84 1.80 7.53 -5.08
N GLY A 85 2.33 8.66 -4.60
CA GLY A 85 2.22 9.09 -3.21
C GLY A 85 2.98 8.20 -2.21
N TYR A 86 2.80 8.48 -0.91
CA TYR A 86 3.47 7.70 0.17
C TYR A 86 4.96 7.50 -0.08
N TYR A 87 5.71 8.59 -0.26
CA TYR A 87 7.11 8.60 -0.66
C TYR A 87 8.07 7.87 0.28
N THR A 88 7.64 7.59 1.51
CA THR A 88 8.38 6.71 2.43
C THR A 88 8.62 5.33 1.82
N ARG A 89 7.71 4.85 0.96
CA ARG A 89 7.85 3.56 0.26
C ARG A 89 9.09 3.55 -0.65
N VAL A 90 9.24 4.55 -1.50
CA VAL A 90 10.36 4.60 -2.45
C VAL A 90 11.70 4.85 -1.74
N ARG A 91 11.71 5.66 -0.67
CA ARG A 91 12.92 5.83 0.14
C ARG A 91 13.36 4.54 0.83
N ASN A 92 12.40 3.78 1.38
CA ASN A 92 12.69 2.48 1.96
C ASN A 92 13.13 1.46 0.89
N LEU A 93 12.53 1.50 -0.30
CA LEU A 93 12.94 0.66 -1.44
C LEU A 93 14.40 0.93 -1.82
N GLN A 94 14.83 2.19 -1.90
CA GLN A 94 16.23 2.53 -2.14
C GLN A 94 17.16 2.06 -1.02
N LYS A 95 16.79 2.30 0.25
CA LYS A 95 17.57 1.82 1.41
C LYS A 95 17.70 0.29 1.40
N ALA A 96 16.63 -0.43 1.05
CA ALA A 96 16.67 -1.88 0.95
C ALA A 96 17.57 -2.32 -0.21
N ALA A 97 17.52 -1.64 -1.37
CA ALA A 97 18.44 -1.90 -2.48
C ALA A 97 19.90 -1.70 -2.06
N GLN A 98 20.21 -0.62 -1.34
CA GLN A 98 21.56 -0.38 -0.77
C GLN A 98 21.97 -1.48 0.22
N THR A 99 21.03 -1.95 1.05
CA THR A 99 21.28 -3.07 1.98
C THR A 99 21.56 -4.36 1.21
N ILE A 100 20.83 -4.65 0.13
CA ILE A 100 21.08 -5.82 -0.71
C ILE A 100 22.47 -5.74 -1.35
N MET A 101 22.86 -4.57 -1.86
CA MET A 101 24.20 -4.37 -2.42
C MET A 101 25.31 -4.64 -1.39
N THR A 102 25.16 -4.13 -0.17
CA THR A 102 26.21 -4.19 0.84
C THR A 102 26.25 -5.50 1.63
N ARG A 103 25.11 -6.13 1.91
CA ARG A 103 25.02 -7.32 2.77
C ARG A 103 24.80 -8.62 2.01
N HIS A 104 24.26 -8.54 0.80
CA HIS A 104 23.88 -9.72 -0.01
C HIS A 104 24.58 -9.73 -1.38
N GLY A 105 25.64 -8.93 -1.56
CA GLY A 105 26.44 -8.91 -2.81
C GLY A 105 25.65 -8.54 -4.06
N GLY A 106 24.56 -7.74 -3.90
CA GLY A 106 23.71 -7.34 -5.03
C GLY A 106 22.69 -8.38 -5.47
N THR A 107 22.66 -9.56 -4.84
CA THR A 107 21.68 -10.62 -5.12
C THR A 107 20.53 -10.55 -4.12
N PHE A 108 19.30 -10.62 -4.61
CA PHE A 108 18.12 -10.58 -3.74
C PHE A 108 18.12 -11.79 -2.79
N PRO A 109 17.98 -11.59 -1.45
CA PRO A 109 18.04 -12.70 -0.50
C PRO A 109 16.84 -13.66 -0.68
N VAL A 110 17.10 -14.94 -0.47
CA VAL A 110 16.09 -16.01 -0.62
C VAL A 110 15.44 -16.38 0.71
N ALA A 111 16.20 -16.34 1.81
CA ALA A 111 15.68 -16.71 3.13
C ALA A 111 14.65 -15.68 3.62
N PHE A 112 13.51 -16.15 4.14
CA PHE A 112 12.41 -15.29 4.59
C PHE A 112 12.85 -14.24 5.62
N ASP A 113 13.69 -14.62 6.56
CA ASP A 113 14.16 -13.72 7.62
C ASP A 113 15.08 -12.61 7.07
N ASP A 114 15.91 -12.92 6.08
CA ASP A 114 16.74 -11.94 5.40
C ASP A 114 15.89 -10.95 4.58
N VAL A 115 14.87 -11.45 3.89
CA VAL A 115 13.90 -10.60 3.17
C VAL A 115 13.13 -9.71 4.14
N LEU A 116 12.68 -10.26 5.26
CA LEU A 116 11.93 -9.52 6.30
C LEU A 116 12.78 -8.44 6.97
N ALA A 117 14.09 -8.63 7.06
CA ALA A 117 15.03 -7.67 7.65
C ALA A 117 15.30 -6.45 6.76
N LEU A 118 14.90 -6.48 5.49
CA LEU A 118 15.11 -5.36 4.56
C LEU A 118 14.23 -4.15 4.94
N PRO A 119 14.77 -2.91 4.82
CA PRO A 119 14.02 -1.70 5.11
C PRO A 119 12.69 -1.60 4.36
N GLY A 120 11.60 -1.36 5.10
CA GLY A 120 10.26 -1.19 4.53
C GLY A 120 9.55 -2.48 4.12
N ILE A 121 10.14 -3.65 4.36
CA ILE A 121 9.53 -4.94 4.13
C ILE A 121 8.93 -5.48 5.44
N GLY A 122 7.61 -5.64 5.46
CA GLY A 122 6.89 -6.29 6.55
C GLY A 122 6.58 -7.76 6.22
N ARG A 123 6.00 -8.46 7.21
CA ARG A 123 5.66 -9.89 7.11
C ARG A 123 4.86 -10.25 5.84
N TYR A 124 3.87 -9.41 5.48
CA TYR A 124 3.10 -9.60 4.24
C TYR A 124 4.00 -9.53 3.01
N THR A 125 4.78 -8.46 2.87
CA THR A 125 5.62 -8.24 1.68
C THR A 125 6.70 -9.31 1.56
N ALA A 126 7.33 -9.71 2.68
CA ALA A 126 8.26 -10.83 2.70
C ALA A 126 7.60 -12.13 2.26
N GLY A 127 6.40 -12.44 2.79
CA GLY A 127 5.62 -13.62 2.40
C GLY A 127 5.26 -13.63 0.91
N ALA A 128 4.86 -12.48 0.37
CA ALA A 128 4.54 -12.32 -1.04
C ALA A 128 5.77 -12.56 -1.94
N ILE A 129 6.89 -11.91 -1.65
CA ILE A 129 8.11 -12.07 -2.44
C ILE A 129 8.60 -13.52 -2.38
N CYS A 130 8.73 -14.10 -1.17
CA CYS A 130 9.24 -15.46 -0.99
C CYS A 130 8.36 -16.52 -1.65
N SER A 131 7.03 -16.35 -1.60
CA SER A 131 6.13 -17.29 -2.26
C SER A 131 6.06 -17.10 -3.77
N ILE A 132 6.00 -15.86 -4.25
CA ILE A 132 5.80 -15.59 -5.68
C ILE A 132 7.09 -15.83 -6.47
N ALA A 133 8.25 -15.32 -5.99
CA ALA A 133 9.53 -15.47 -6.67
C ALA A 133 10.15 -16.85 -6.47
N PHE A 134 10.13 -17.36 -5.24
CA PHE A 134 10.87 -18.56 -4.84
C PHE A 134 9.99 -19.78 -4.54
N ASN A 135 8.67 -19.65 -4.71
CA ASN A 135 7.68 -20.69 -4.43
C ASN A 135 7.76 -21.28 -3.00
N GLN A 136 8.21 -20.49 -2.04
CA GLN A 136 8.29 -20.91 -0.65
C GLN A 136 6.90 -20.97 0.00
N PRO A 137 6.67 -21.86 0.97
CA PRO A 137 5.39 -22.00 1.67
C PRO A 137 5.17 -20.89 2.71
N THR A 138 5.42 -19.65 2.31
CA THR A 138 5.25 -18.45 3.13
C THR A 138 3.86 -17.87 2.93
N PRO A 139 3.11 -17.59 4.02
CA PRO A 139 1.77 -17.07 3.93
C PRO A 139 1.74 -15.58 3.65
N ILE A 140 0.62 -15.10 3.13
CA ILE A 140 0.29 -13.68 3.02
C ILE A 140 -1.02 -13.39 3.77
N LEU A 141 -1.14 -12.14 4.28
CA LEU A 141 -2.37 -11.69 4.93
C LEU A 141 -2.54 -10.18 4.71
N ASP A 142 -3.11 -9.80 3.58
CA ASP A 142 -3.54 -8.43 3.26
C ASP A 142 -5.04 -8.26 3.51
N GLY A 143 -5.59 -7.08 3.23
CA GLY A 143 -7.01 -6.81 3.39
C GLY A 143 -7.92 -7.71 2.53
N ASN A 144 -7.46 -8.18 1.38
CA ASN A 144 -8.19 -9.13 0.53
C ASN A 144 -8.20 -10.52 1.14
N VAL A 145 -7.04 -11.01 1.55
CA VAL A 145 -6.89 -12.33 2.16
C VAL A 145 -7.62 -12.41 3.51
N VAL A 146 -7.52 -11.38 4.37
CA VAL A 146 -8.32 -11.26 5.60
C VAL A 146 -9.81 -11.43 5.30
N ARG A 147 -10.33 -10.72 4.30
CA ARG A 147 -11.74 -10.79 3.91
C ARG A 147 -12.14 -12.18 3.40
N VAL A 148 -11.31 -12.77 2.55
CA VAL A 148 -11.55 -14.13 2.02
C VAL A 148 -11.55 -15.13 3.17
N LEU A 149 -10.53 -15.13 4.02
CA LEU A 149 -10.41 -16.11 5.11
C LEU A 149 -11.51 -15.95 6.17
N THR A 150 -11.82 -14.71 6.58
CA THR A 150 -12.91 -14.48 7.54
C THR A 150 -14.25 -15.01 7.02
N ARG A 151 -14.56 -14.79 5.74
CA ARG A 151 -15.79 -15.30 5.11
C ARG A 151 -15.79 -16.81 4.93
N VAL A 152 -14.71 -17.40 4.42
CA VAL A 152 -14.60 -18.84 4.16
C VAL A 152 -14.65 -19.66 5.45
N PHE A 153 -14.03 -19.17 6.52
CA PHE A 153 -14.00 -19.87 7.81
C PHE A 153 -15.05 -19.37 8.80
N GLY A 154 -15.83 -18.33 8.46
CA GLY A 154 -16.92 -17.81 9.30
C GLY A 154 -16.41 -17.11 10.57
N ILE A 155 -15.25 -16.47 10.52
CA ILE A 155 -14.63 -15.79 11.66
C ILE A 155 -15.34 -14.46 11.91
N ALA A 156 -16.07 -14.37 13.01
CA ALA A 156 -16.89 -13.20 13.37
C ALA A 156 -16.15 -12.18 14.22
N GLU A 157 -15.08 -12.59 14.87
CA GLU A 157 -14.23 -11.74 15.69
C GLU A 157 -13.49 -10.73 14.84
N ASN A 158 -13.11 -9.60 15.46
CA ASN A 158 -12.41 -8.53 14.74
C ASN A 158 -10.99 -8.99 14.34
N PRO A 159 -10.66 -9.01 13.03
CA PRO A 159 -9.35 -9.45 12.54
C PRO A 159 -8.17 -8.54 12.96
N ARG A 160 -8.44 -7.37 13.55
CA ARG A 160 -7.42 -6.49 14.14
C ARG A 160 -7.03 -6.90 15.55
N GLU A 161 -7.83 -7.69 16.22
CA GLU A 161 -7.50 -8.26 17.53
C GLU A 161 -6.37 -9.28 17.39
N LYS A 162 -5.43 -9.25 18.35
CA LYS A 162 -4.20 -10.05 18.30
C LYS A 162 -4.49 -11.56 18.11
N ALA A 163 -5.44 -12.11 18.86
CA ALA A 163 -5.78 -13.53 18.78
C ALA A 163 -6.39 -13.90 17.42
N THR A 164 -7.34 -13.11 16.93
CA THR A 164 -7.98 -13.32 15.63
C THR A 164 -6.98 -13.17 14.49
N ASN A 165 -6.12 -12.18 14.57
CA ASN A 165 -5.05 -11.98 13.58
C ASN A 165 -4.08 -13.15 13.54
N ALA A 166 -3.65 -13.66 14.71
CA ALA A 166 -2.79 -14.84 14.79
C ALA A 166 -3.46 -16.06 14.15
N ARG A 167 -4.74 -16.31 14.45
CA ARG A 167 -5.52 -17.39 13.85
C ARG A 167 -5.61 -17.27 12.31
N LEU A 168 -5.76 -16.05 11.77
CA LEU A 168 -5.79 -15.83 10.33
C LEU A 168 -4.43 -16.15 9.69
N TRP A 169 -3.32 -15.77 10.33
CA TRP A 169 -1.98 -16.14 9.88
C TRP A 169 -1.75 -17.65 9.90
N GLU A 170 -2.23 -18.36 10.92
CA GLU A 170 -2.16 -19.83 11.00
C GLU A 170 -2.97 -20.52 9.88
N LEU A 171 -4.16 -20.01 9.57
CA LEU A 171 -4.94 -20.49 8.43
C LEU A 171 -4.24 -20.24 7.11
N ALA A 172 -3.70 -19.06 6.90
CA ALA A 172 -2.92 -18.73 5.72
C ALA A 172 -1.68 -19.63 5.59
N GLN A 173 -0.98 -19.89 6.69
CA GLN A 173 0.16 -20.82 6.74
C GLN A 173 -0.26 -22.25 6.38
N SER A 174 -1.40 -22.71 6.91
CA SER A 174 -1.92 -24.07 6.61
C SER A 174 -2.24 -24.23 5.12
N LEU A 175 -2.77 -23.17 4.48
CA LEU A 175 -3.01 -23.15 3.03
C LEU A 175 -1.70 -23.17 2.25
N ALA A 176 -0.72 -22.35 2.63
CA ALA A 176 0.59 -22.30 1.98
C ALA A 176 1.34 -23.64 2.10
N THR A 177 1.33 -24.25 3.28
CA THR A 177 1.92 -25.58 3.51
C THR A 177 1.25 -26.67 2.66
N GLN A 178 -0.08 -26.61 2.49
CA GLN A 178 -0.79 -27.54 1.61
C GLN A 178 -0.44 -27.29 0.13
N ALA A 179 -0.31 -26.03 -0.29
CA ALA A 179 0.05 -25.66 -1.65
C ALA A 179 1.48 -26.10 -2.03
N ALA A 180 2.40 -26.16 -1.06
CA ALA A 180 3.77 -26.66 -1.28
C ALA A 180 3.82 -28.12 -1.77
N ARG A 181 2.73 -28.88 -1.57
CA ARG A 181 2.59 -30.26 -2.07
C ARG A 181 2.14 -30.35 -3.52
N VAL A 182 1.75 -29.19 -4.10
CA VAL A 182 1.30 -29.10 -5.49
C VAL A 182 2.52 -28.72 -6.35
N PRO A 183 2.87 -29.50 -7.37
CA PRO A 183 3.95 -29.14 -8.29
C PRO A 183 3.64 -27.82 -9.02
N ASP A 184 4.60 -27.31 -9.79
CA ASP A 184 4.45 -26.18 -10.68
C ASP A 184 3.94 -24.89 -10.01
N HIS A 185 4.68 -24.43 -8.98
CA HIS A 185 4.46 -23.15 -8.32
C HIS A 185 3.20 -23.04 -7.46
N GLY A 186 2.83 -24.11 -6.78
CA GLY A 186 1.63 -24.15 -5.93
C GLY A 186 1.56 -23.01 -4.91
N CYS A 187 2.65 -22.66 -4.21
CA CYS A 187 2.66 -21.57 -3.23
C CYS A 187 2.50 -20.19 -3.87
N SER A 188 3.19 -19.95 -4.99
CA SER A 188 3.08 -18.73 -5.77
C SER A 188 1.65 -18.52 -6.27
N HIS A 189 1.09 -19.52 -6.92
CA HIS A 189 -0.26 -19.45 -7.46
C HIS A 189 -1.34 -19.36 -6.37
N LEU A 190 -1.17 -20.04 -5.23
CA LEU A 190 -2.11 -19.92 -4.11
C LEU A 190 -2.20 -18.48 -3.60
N ASN A 191 -1.07 -17.87 -3.26
CA ASN A 191 -1.07 -16.53 -2.69
C ASN A 191 -1.62 -15.50 -3.68
N GLN A 192 -1.23 -15.60 -4.94
CA GLN A 192 -1.80 -14.75 -5.99
C GLN A 192 -3.30 -15.00 -6.18
N SER A 193 -3.77 -16.26 -6.11
CA SER A 193 -5.19 -16.58 -6.23
C SER A 193 -6.04 -16.03 -5.08
N LEU A 194 -5.53 -16.03 -3.86
CA LEU A 194 -6.21 -15.43 -2.70
C LEU A 194 -6.39 -13.92 -2.87
N MET A 195 -5.34 -13.22 -3.30
CA MET A 195 -5.40 -11.78 -3.59
C MET A 195 -6.36 -11.49 -4.74
N GLU A 196 -6.28 -12.26 -5.82
CA GLU A 196 -7.12 -12.10 -7.03
C GLU A 196 -8.59 -12.37 -6.73
N LEU A 197 -8.90 -13.43 -6.01
CA LEU A 197 -10.26 -13.76 -5.58
C LEU A 197 -10.85 -12.61 -4.74
N GLY A 198 -10.05 -12.07 -3.81
CA GLY A 198 -10.46 -10.93 -3.01
C GLY A 198 -10.70 -9.66 -3.83
N ALA A 199 -9.91 -9.44 -4.87
CA ALA A 199 -10.03 -8.26 -5.73
C ALA A 199 -11.21 -8.33 -6.71
N LEU A 200 -11.52 -9.52 -7.26
CA LEU A 200 -12.46 -9.67 -8.37
C LEU A 200 -13.80 -10.28 -7.96
N VAL A 201 -13.82 -11.21 -7.02
CA VAL A 201 -15.01 -12.01 -6.68
C VAL A 201 -15.49 -11.76 -5.26
N CYS A 202 -14.61 -11.94 -4.28
CA CYS A 202 -14.93 -11.77 -2.86
C CYS A 202 -14.71 -10.30 -2.44
N THR A 203 -15.34 -9.38 -3.15
CA THR A 203 -15.23 -7.92 -2.96
C THR A 203 -15.83 -7.45 -1.63
N PRO A 204 -15.43 -6.25 -1.12
CA PRO A 204 -15.99 -5.71 0.13
C PRO A 204 -17.50 -5.53 0.10
N ARG A 205 -18.05 -5.09 -1.04
CA ARG A 205 -19.49 -4.91 -1.31
C ARG A 205 -19.86 -5.67 -2.56
N ASN A 206 -21.09 -6.15 -2.65
CA ASN A 206 -21.61 -6.86 -3.83
C ASN A 206 -20.75 -8.05 -4.26
N ALA A 207 -20.30 -8.87 -3.30
CA ALA A 207 -19.48 -10.05 -3.56
C ALA A 207 -20.18 -11.01 -4.53
N GLN A 208 -19.47 -11.48 -5.55
CA GLN A 208 -19.99 -12.38 -6.61
C GLN A 208 -19.98 -13.85 -6.14
N CYS A 209 -20.65 -14.14 -5.03
CA CYS A 209 -20.61 -15.45 -4.36
C CYS A 209 -21.06 -16.61 -5.27
N ARG A 210 -21.96 -16.38 -6.22
CA ARG A 210 -22.42 -17.41 -7.16
C ARG A 210 -21.32 -17.90 -8.10
N LEU A 211 -20.36 -17.03 -8.43
CA LEU A 211 -19.19 -17.31 -9.28
C LEU A 211 -17.96 -17.76 -8.48
N CYS A 212 -18.03 -17.70 -7.14
CA CYS A 212 -16.90 -18.00 -6.28
C CYS A 212 -16.52 -19.49 -6.31
N PRO A 213 -15.26 -19.86 -6.56
CA PRO A 213 -14.81 -21.25 -6.53
C PRO A 213 -14.93 -21.88 -5.15
N LEU A 214 -14.97 -21.05 -4.09
CA LEU A 214 -15.06 -21.46 -2.70
C LEU A 214 -16.49 -21.47 -2.14
N LYS A 215 -17.52 -21.25 -2.97
CA LYS A 215 -18.91 -21.12 -2.46
C LYS A 215 -19.38 -22.32 -1.62
N LYS A 216 -18.97 -23.53 -1.98
CA LYS A 216 -19.34 -24.75 -1.26
C LYS A 216 -18.67 -24.87 0.12
N GLN A 217 -17.47 -24.30 0.27
CA GLN A 217 -16.67 -24.30 1.50
C GLN A 217 -16.92 -23.06 2.37
N CYS A 218 -17.58 -22.02 1.81
CA CYS A 218 -17.72 -20.72 2.45
C CYS A 218 -18.83 -20.73 3.52
N VAL A 219 -18.41 -20.55 4.76
CA VAL A 219 -19.32 -20.47 5.93
C VAL A 219 -20.20 -19.23 5.83
N ALA A 220 -19.63 -18.08 5.55
CA ALA A 220 -20.37 -16.81 5.45
C ALA A 220 -21.46 -16.86 4.36
N PHE A 221 -21.20 -17.50 3.22
CA PHE A 221 -22.19 -17.65 2.16
C PHE A 221 -23.34 -18.56 2.59
N ARG A 222 -23.03 -19.72 3.19
CA ARG A 222 -24.03 -20.66 3.69
C ARG A 222 -24.94 -20.06 4.76
N GLU A 223 -24.37 -19.16 5.60
CA GLU A 223 -25.06 -18.54 6.74
C GLU A 223 -25.62 -17.15 6.44
N GLY A 224 -25.55 -16.68 5.20
CA GLY A 224 -26.06 -15.34 4.82
C GLY A 224 -25.29 -14.16 5.43
N ARG A 225 -24.04 -14.38 5.90
CA ARG A 225 -23.24 -13.36 6.63
C ARG A 225 -22.13 -12.70 5.81
N VAL A 226 -22.20 -12.76 4.48
CA VAL A 226 -21.13 -12.23 3.60
C VAL A 226 -20.87 -10.74 3.82
N GLU A 227 -21.94 -9.95 3.93
CA GLU A 227 -21.82 -8.49 4.08
C GLU A 227 -21.37 -8.06 5.49
N SER A 228 -21.59 -8.91 6.52
CA SER A 228 -21.15 -8.61 7.89
C SER A 228 -19.69 -9.00 8.17
N LEU A 229 -19.03 -9.72 7.24
CA LEU A 229 -17.65 -10.17 7.41
C LEU A 229 -16.71 -9.55 6.35
N PRO A 230 -15.50 -9.14 6.75
CA PRO A 230 -14.93 -9.15 8.09
C PRO A 230 -15.57 -8.12 9.03
N ASN A 231 -15.73 -8.47 10.30
CA ASN A 231 -16.14 -7.53 11.34
C ASN A 231 -14.95 -6.64 11.74
N LEU A 232 -14.86 -5.46 11.17
CA LEU A 232 -13.75 -4.53 11.44
C LEU A 232 -13.98 -3.63 12.67
N GLY A 233 -15.10 -3.85 13.39
CA GLY A 233 -15.53 -2.99 14.48
C GLY A 233 -15.98 -1.60 13.99
N ARG A 234 -16.23 -0.71 14.94
CA ARG A 234 -16.63 0.67 14.63
C ARG A 234 -15.45 1.45 14.07
N ARG A 235 -15.66 2.11 12.95
CA ARG A 235 -14.64 2.99 12.35
C ARG A 235 -14.53 4.25 13.21
N GLU A 236 -13.31 4.62 13.60
CA GLU A 236 -13.06 5.89 14.25
C GLU A 236 -13.47 7.07 13.35
N PRO A 237 -14.05 8.14 13.94
CA PRO A 237 -14.37 9.35 13.19
C PRO A 237 -13.12 9.95 12.53
N ALA A 238 -13.32 10.53 11.36
CA ALA A 238 -12.25 11.25 10.70
C ALA A 238 -11.95 12.57 11.45
N THR A 239 -10.67 12.85 11.67
CA THR A 239 -10.19 14.10 12.28
C THR A 239 -10.11 15.19 11.22
N ALA A 240 -10.77 16.32 11.45
CA ALA A 240 -10.64 17.49 10.59
C ALA A 240 -9.32 18.22 10.88
N ARG A 241 -8.62 18.63 9.84
CA ARG A 241 -7.42 19.49 9.91
C ARG A 241 -7.54 20.59 8.87
N ARG A 242 -7.12 21.79 9.23
CA ARG A 242 -7.18 22.97 8.39
C ARG A 242 -5.80 23.59 8.24
N PHE A 243 -5.46 23.98 7.03
CA PHE A 243 -4.18 24.59 6.70
C PHE A 243 -4.40 25.84 5.88
N VAL A 244 -3.54 26.83 6.10
CA VAL A 244 -3.43 28.04 5.29
C VAL A 244 -2.09 27.99 4.58
N ALA A 245 -2.09 28.10 3.24
CA ALA A 245 -0.89 28.08 2.42
C ALA A 245 -0.71 29.44 1.71
N PHE A 246 0.54 29.87 1.58
CA PHE A 246 0.91 31.13 0.97
C PHE A 246 1.73 30.90 -0.30
N LEU A 247 1.24 31.38 -1.44
CA LEU A 247 1.92 31.42 -2.70
C LEU A 247 2.58 32.80 -2.84
N ILE A 248 3.85 32.88 -2.47
CA ILE A 248 4.63 34.10 -2.46
C ILE A 248 5.43 34.15 -3.75
N GLU A 249 5.13 35.09 -4.62
CA GLU A 249 5.80 35.29 -5.90
C GLU A 249 6.72 36.52 -5.90
N ARG A 250 7.92 36.35 -6.47
CA ARG A 250 8.84 37.46 -6.76
C ARG A 250 9.57 37.17 -8.06
N GLY A 251 9.36 38.02 -9.04
CA GLY A 251 10.07 37.96 -10.34
C GLY A 251 9.83 36.64 -11.11
N GLY A 252 8.62 36.15 -11.13
CA GLY A 252 8.22 34.87 -11.78
C GLY A 252 8.66 33.60 -11.03
N LYS A 253 9.19 33.76 -9.82
CA LYS A 253 9.62 32.64 -8.97
C LYS A 253 8.77 32.58 -7.70
N PHE A 254 8.47 31.35 -7.26
CA PHE A 254 7.73 31.12 -6.04
C PHE A 254 8.64 30.72 -4.88
N LEU A 255 8.33 31.20 -3.68
CA LEU A 255 8.95 30.72 -2.46
C LEU A 255 8.39 29.33 -2.16
N VAL A 256 9.29 28.37 -2.01
CA VAL A 256 8.98 27.01 -1.56
C VAL A 256 9.93 26.62 -0.44
N ARG A 257 9.48 25.71 0.44
CA ARG A 257 10.32 25.10 1.47
C ARG A 257 10.36 23.61 1.35
N GLN A 258 11.46 23.00 1.71
CA GLN A 258 11.57 21.55 1.77
C GLN A 258 11.08 21.06 3.15
N ARG A 259 10.20 20.06 3.13
CA ARG A 259 9.67 19.46 4.37
C ARG A 259 10.78 18.75 5.15
N PRO A 260 10.80 18.86 6.50
CA PRO A 260 11.78 18.17 7.34
C PRO A 260 11.75 16.65 7.18
N ALA A 261 12.84 15.98 7.55
CA ALA A 261 12.98 14.52 7.40
C ALA A 261 12.01 13.68 8.26
N ALA A 262 11.51 14.22 9.37
CA ALA A 262 10.70 13.47 10.35
C ALA A 262 9.18 13.65 10.19
N VAL A 263 8.71 14.31 9.14
CA VAL A 263 7.28 14.57 8.92
C VAL A 263 6.71 13.75 7.76
N VAL A 264 5.38 13.69 7.69
CA VAL A 264 4.66 13.08 6.54
C VAL A 264 5.08 13.81 5.26
N ASN A 265 5.34 13.06 4.18
CA ASN A 265 5.86 13.60 2.92
C ASN A 265 7.20 14.33 3.07
N ALA A 266 8.06 13.85 3.98
CA ALA A 266 9.40 14.38 4.22
C ALA A 266 10.17 14.63 2.92
N GLN A 267 10.99 15.69 2.91
CA GLN A 267 11.86 16.11 1.80
C GLN A 267 11.16 16.50 0.49
N LEU A 268 9.83 16.49 0.43
CA LEU A 268 9.13 17.11 -0.68
C LEU A 268 9.11 18.63 -0.54
N TRP A 269 9.07 19.31 -1.67
CA TRP A 269 8.90 20.77 -1.73
C TRP A 269 7.42 21.11 -1.58
N GLU A 270 7.12 22.14 -0.79
CA GLU A 270 5.78 22.66 -0.59
C GLU A 270 5.78 24.19 -0.55
N PHE A 271 4.65 24.79 -0.89
CA PHE A 271 4.41 26.16 -0.51
C PHE A 271 4.36 26.30 1.00
N PRO A 272 4.89 27.38 1.60
CA PRO A 272 4.79 27.63 3.02
C PRO A 272 3.33 27.52 3.47
N ASN A 273 3.09 26.73 4.52
CA ASN A 273 1.74 26.53 5.06
C ASN A 273 1.78 26.36 6.57
N VAL A 274 0.69 26.71 7.22
CA VAL A 274 0.52 26.67 8.66
C VAL A 274 -0.77 25.91 8.99
N GLU A 275 -0.72 25.00 9.95
CA GLU A 275 -1.92 24.37 10.48
C GLU A 275 -2.64 25.31 11.45
N VAL A 276 -3.93 25.54 11.22
CA VAL A 276 -4.75 26.41 12.06
C VAL A 276 -5.74 25.60 12.86
N GLN A 277 -5.91 25.95 14.13
CA GLN A 277 -6.83 25.28 15.05
C GLN A 277 -8.23 25.93 14.99
N GLY A 278 -9.25 25.12 15.19
CA GLY A 278 -10.65 25.58 15.27
C GLY A 278 -11.33 25.78 13.93
N SER A 279 -12.63 26.13 14.01
CA SER A 279 -13.52 26.35 12.86
C SER A 279 -13.80 27.84 12.59
N GLY A 280 -13.17 28.74 13.34
CA GLY A 280 -13.36 30.18 13.23
C GLY A 280 -12.84 30.78 11.93
N SER A 281 -13.20 32.05 11.67
CA SER A 281 -12.64 32.82 10.58
C SER A 281 -11.12 32.96 10.76
N VAL A 282 -10.39 32.76 9.68
CA VAL A 282 -8.93 32.92 9.66
C VAL A 282 -8.60 34.28 9.14
N VAL A 283 -7.71 35.00 9.80
CA VAL A 283 -7.15 36.26 9.28
C VAL A 283 -5.79 35.94 8.62
N PRO A 284 -5.73 35.73 7.30
CA PRO A 284 -4.51 35.28 6.62
C PRO A 284 -3.31 36.22 6.82
N ALA A 285 -3.57 37.53 6.97
CA ALA A 285 -2.54 38.54 7.21
C ALA A 285 -1.84 38.36 8.55
N GLU A 286 -2.57 38.02 9.61
CA GLU A 286 -1.99 37.75 10.94
C GLU A 286 -1.15 36.48 10.93
N ILE A 287 -1.65 35.40 10.28
CA ILE A 287 -0.91 34.15 10.15
C ILE A 287 0.36 34.36 9.33
N PHE A 288 0.28 35.11 8.23
CA PHE A 288 1.43 35.45 7.41
C PHE A 288 2.49 36.22 8.21
N ALA A 289 2.06 37.28 8.92
CA ALA A 289 2.96 38.08 9.73
C ALA A 289 3.63 37.26 10.85
N ALA A 290 2.90 36.34 11.47
CA ALA A 290 3.42 35.45 12.51
C ALA A 290 4.43 34.43 11.95
N GLU A 291 4.19 33.89 10.74
CA GLU A 291 5.06 32.87 10.13
C GLU A 291 6.35 33.50 9.53
N PHE A 292 6.26 34.68 8.93
CA PHE A 292 7.36 35.29 8.19
C PHE A 292 8.01 36.49 8.89
N GLY A 293 7.45 36.99 10.00
CA GLY A 293 7.98 38.14 10.72
C GLY A 293 7.82 39.48 9.99
N VAL A 294 7.06 39.51 8.90
CA VAL A 294 6.82 40.70 8.06
C VAL A 294 5.36 40.80 7.65
N ALA A 295 4.86 42.02 7.46
CA ALA A 295 3.52 42.21 6.92
C ALA A 295 3.53 42.03 5.39
N ALA A 296 2.50 41.36 4.86
CA ALA A 296 2.28 41.30 3.43
C ALA A 296 1.71 42.63 2.92
N ARG A 297 2.08 43.05 1.71
CA ARG A 297 1.47 44.19 1.06
C ARG A 297 0.02 43.91 0.64
N GLU A 298 -0.19 42.71 0.13
CA GLU A 298 -1.51 42.26 -0.32
C GLU A 298 -1.60 40.75 -0.15
N ILE A 299 -2.78 40.26 0.30
CA ILE A 299 -3.12 38.84 0.39
C ILE A 299 -4.48 38.65 -0.24
N ALA A 300 -4.53 37.87 -1.32
CA ALA A 300 -5.76 37.54 -2.02
C ALA A 300 -6.08 36.04 -1.95
N PRO A 301 -7.32 35.64 -1.71
CA PRO A 301 -7.71 34.23 -1.72
C PRO A 301 -7.55 33.67 -3.14
N LEU A 302 -6.97 32.47 -3.24
CA LEU A 302 -6.77 31.77 -4.52
C LEU A 302 -7.75 30.62 -4.67
N VAL A 303 -7.68 29.62 -3.77
CA VAL A 303 -8.50 28.41 -3.85
C VAL A 303 -8.60 27.71 -2.50
N THR A 304 -9.72 27.06 -2.26
CA THR A 304 -9.89 26.13 -1.14
C THR A 304 -9.93 24.69 -1.65
N ILE A 305 -9.01 23.86 -1.20
CA ILE A 305 -8.91 22.45 -1.57
C ILE A 305 -9.35 21.60 -0.37
N LYS A 306 -10.30 20.68 -0.60
CA LYS A 306 -10.74 19.70 0.39
C LYS A 306 -10.36 18.31 -0.08
N HIS A 307 -9.61 17.58 0.74
CA HIS A 307 -9.23 16.20 0.44
C HIS A 307 -9.13 15.37 1.73
N SER A 308 -9.00 14.05 1.57
CA SER A 308 -8.86 13.14 2.70
C SER A 308 -7.59 12.32 2.55
N ILE A 309 -6.81 12.25 3.63
CA ILE A 309 -5.63 11.39 3.72
C ILE A 309 -5.80 10.50 4.96
N THR A 310 -5.84 9.19 4.77
CA THR A 310 -6.06 8.21 5.85
C THR A 310 -7.30 8.53 6.70
N ARG A 311 -7.12 8.97 7.97
CA ARG A 311 -8.18 9.39 8.88
C ARG A 311 -8.43 10.91 8.90
N TYR A 312 -7.64 11.69 8.16
CA TYR A 312 -7.73 13.15 8.19
C TYR A 312 -8.60 13.67 7.05
N ARG A 313 -9.52 14.58 7.36
CA ARG A 313 -10.21 15.44 6.40
C ARG A 313 -9.51 16.78 6.39
N ILE A 314 -8.81 17.08 5.31
CA ILE A 314 -7.97 18.27 5.20
C ILE A 314 -8.71 19.33 4.40
N THR A 315 -8.76 20.55 4.95
CA THR A 315 -9.13 21.76 4.24
C THR A 315 -7.87 22.61 4.12
N LEU A 316 -7.43 22.90 2.91
CA LEU A 316 -6.29 23.76 2.59
C LEU A 316 -6.83 25.02 1.91
N GLU A 317 -6.61 26.18 2.52
CA GLU A 317 -6.94 27.49 1.97
C GLU A 317 -5.66 28.13 1.46
N ALA A 318 -5.59 28.38 0.17
CA ALA A 318 -4.42 28.96 -0.47
C ALA A 318 -4.62 30.44 -0.79
N PHE A 319 -3.61 31.22 -0.53
CA PHE A 319 -3.60 32.68 -0.74
C PHE A 319 -2.39 33.08 -1.59
N CYS A 320 -2.62 33.96 -2.58
CA CYS A 320 -1.54 34.64 -3.26
C CYS A 320 -1.07 35.83 -2.41
N VAL A 321 0.23 35.99 -2.29
CA VAL A 321 0.84 37.05 -1.48
C VAL A 321 1.79 37.87 -2.34
N THR A 322 1.56 39.18 -2.36
CA THR A 322 2.52 40.15 -2.91
C THR A 322 3.43 40.62 -1.79
N ALA A 323 4.72 40.25 -1.89
CA ALA A 323 5.70 40.69 -0.91
C ALA A 323 5.95 42.21 -1.07
N GLY A 324 5.99 42.95 0.05
CA GLY A 324 6.40 44.33 0.07
C GLY A 324 7.85 44.44 -0.40
N ARG A 325 8.23 45.59 -1.05
CA ARG A 325 9.64 45.89 -1.24
C ARG A 325 10.23 46.22 0.14
N SER A 326 11.20 45.42 0.58
CA SER A 326 12.07 45.80 1.70
C SER A 326 13.03 46.89 1.25
#